data_fc8416f16829f9326fd1d97de1c0be7c
#
_entry.id   fc8416f16829f9326fd1d97de1c0be7c
#
_cell.length_a   1.000
_cell.length_b   1.000
_cell.length_c   1.000
_cell.angle_alpha   90.00
_cell.angle_beta   90.00
_cell.angle_gamma   90.00
#
_symmetry.space_group_name_H-M   'P 1'
#
loop_
_entity.id
_entity.type
_entity.pdbx_description
1 polymer ?
#
loop_
_entity_poly.entity_id
_entity_poly.type
_entity_poly.pdbx_seq_one_letter_code
_entity_poly.pdbx_strand_id
1 'polypeptide(L)'
;REGDWVKQGDTLVVINSPTIEAKYRQLGALEQVAVQQNKKIDAGTRRQIVATAQQLWNKTKSDLSLAKTTYDRILTLYKDSVITSQRKDEVEAMYKAAVAAERAAYEQYQMAVDGAQSEDKASARSLVDAARSTVDEVTSLLVDARLTAPEDGQIATIFPKRGELVAPGTPIMNLVVMSDVHVVLNIREDLMPNFRMGGKFVADVPAIAKKDVEFEIYYISPLGSFATWKSTKQTGSYDLQTFEIHARPTQSVDGLRPGMSVLVQLTMDSVITSVYYELSN
;
A
#
# COMPACT_ATOMS: atom_id res chain seq x y z
N ARG A 1 27.25 8.47 5.43
CA ARG A 1 28.58 8.05 4.95
C ARG A 1 28.82 6.64 5.42
N GLU A 2 29.74 5.91 4.76
CA GLU A 2 30.20 4.63 5.27
C GLU A 2 30.80 4.79 6.66
N GLY A 3 30.42 3.91 7.59
CA GLY A 3 30.79 3.98 9.00
C GLY A 3 29.84 4.79 9.89
N ASP A 4 28.88 5.53 9.34
CA ASP A 4 27.93 6.30 10.13
C ASP A 4 26.91 5.40 10.84
N TRP A 5 26.59 5.74 12.09
CA TRP A 5 25.51 5.12 12.83
C TRP A 5 24.19 5.77 12.47
N VAL A 6 23.15 4.96 12.29
CA VAL A 6 21.80 5.39 11.93
C VAL A 6 20.78 4.72 12.83
N LYS A 7 19.68 5.43 13.09
CA LYS A 7 18.54 4.91 13.84
C LYS A 7 17.40 4.53 12.89
N GLN A 8 16.57 3.63 13.33
CA GLN A 8 15.36 3.28 12.62
C GLN A 8 14.55 4.53 12.23
N GLY A 9 14.20 4.63 10.96
CA GLY A 9 13.46 5.77 10.38
C GLY A 9 14.34 6.93 9.89
N ASP A 10 15.66 6.92 10.15
CA ASP A 10 16.56 7.94 9.59
C ASP A 10 16.58 7.88 8.07
N THR A 11 16.52 9.03 7.41
CA THR A 11 16.61 9.09 5.94
C THR A 11 18.04 8.85 5.49
N LEU A 12 18.26 7.76 4.79
CA LEU A 12 19.57 7.32 4.30
C LEU A 12 19.91 7.93 2.94
N VAL A 13 18.96 7.86 2.01
CA VAL A 13 19.12 8.32 0.63
C VAL A 13 17.84 8.95 0.12
N VAL A 14 17.98 9.96 -0.70
CA VAL A 14 16.88 10.52 -1.50
C VAL A 14 17.25 10.39 -2.97
N ILE A 15 16.47 9.60 -3.70
CA ILE A 15 16.60 9.41 -5.13
C ILE A 15 15.80 10.51 -5.83
N ASN A 16 16.47 11.37 -6.55
CA ASN A 16 15.82 12.44 -7.31
C ASN A 16 15.30 11.88 -8.64
N SER A 17 13.99 11.86 -8.82
CA SER A 17 13.33 11.43 -10.06
C SER A 17 12.37 12.49 -10.59
N PRO A 18 12.85 13.46 -11.40
CA PRO A 18 12.00 14.50 -11.99
C PRO A 18 10.83 13.94 -12.81
N THR A 19 11.02 12.76 -13.40
CA THR A 19 9.98 12.07 -14.18
C THR A 19 8.82 11.62 -13.29
N ILE A 20 9.10 11.03 -12.14
CA ILE A 20 8.06 10.60 -11.17
C ILE A 20 7.34 11.83 -10.62
N GLU A 21 8.06 12.90 -10.28
CA GLU A 21 7.46 14.15 -9.81
C GLU A 21 6.55 14.80 -10.87
N ALA A 22 6.97 14.79 -12.15
CA ALA A 22 6.14 15.30 -13.23
C ALA A 22 4.87 14.45 -13.42
N LYS A 23 5.00 13.13 -13.31
CA LYS A 23 3.88 12.19 -13.38
C LYS A 23 2.91 12.40 -12.22
N TYR A 24 3.42 12.57 -11.00
CA TYR A 24 2.61 12.88 -9.82
C TYR A 24 1.78 14.15 -10.02
N ARG A 25 2.40 15.25 -10.50
CA ARG A 25 1.67 16.48 -10.80
C ARG A 25 0.61 16.31 -11.88
N GLN A 26 0.91 15.54 -12.93
CA GLN A 26 -0.04 15.24 -14.00
C GLN A 26 -1.27 14.48 -13.45
N LEU A 27 -1.06 13.43 -12.67
CA LEU A 27 -2.13 12.62 -12.11
C LEU A 27 -2.95 13.38 -11.06
N GLY A 28 -2.30 14.19 -10.23
CA GLY A 28 -2.99 15.08 -9.30
C GLY A 28 -3.92 16.09 -10.00
N ALA A 29 -3.52 16.59 -11.17
CA ALA A 29 -4.38 17.44 -11.99
C ALA A 29 -5.59 16.65 -12.55
N LEU A 30 -5.40 15.40 -12.96
CA LEU A 30 -6.50 14.52 -13.41
C LEU A 30 -7.46 14.18 -12.29
N GLU A 31 -6.96 13.88 -11.08
CA GLU A 31 -7.79 13.68 -9.89
C GLU A 31 -8.65 14.92 -9.62
N GLN A 32 -8.07 16.11 -9.70
CA GLN A 32 -8.83 17.35 -9.51
C GLN A 32 -9.95 17.52 -10.56
N VAL A 33 -9.70 17.16 -11.82
CA VAL A 33 -10.74 17.18 -12.87
C VAL A 33 -11.89 16.22 -12.48
N ALA A 34 -11.58 14.99 -12.08
CA ALA A 34 -12.58 14.02 -11.64
C ALA A 34 -13.39 14.54 -10.43
N VAL A 35 -12.73 15.12 -9.43
CA VAL A 35 -13.38 15.74 -8.25
C VAL A 35 -14.31 16.88 -8.66
N GLN A 36 -13.91 17.76 -9.59
CA GLN A 36 -14.78 18.84 -10.05
C GLN A 36 -15.96 18.31 -10.85
N GLN A 37 -15.76 17.25 -11.64
CA GLN A 37 -16.86 16.60 -12.36
C GLN A 37 -17.86 15.96 -11.39
N ASN A 38 -17.39 15.27 -10.35
CA ASN A 38 -18.27 14.73 -9.31
C ASN A 38 -19.04 15.84 -8.58
N LYS A 39 -18.38 16.91 -8.18
CA LYS A 39 -19.03 18.08 -7.55
C LYS A 39 -20.11 18.67 -8.44
N LYS A 40 -19.87 18.74 -9.76
CA LYS A 40 -20.86 19.24 -10.71
C LYS A 40 -22.10 18.36 -10.79
N ILE A 41 -21.91 17.04 -10.75
CA ILE A 41 -23.00 16.05 -10.76
C ILE A 41 -23.76 16.07 -9.42
N ASP A 42 -23.05 16.10 -8.29
CA ASP A 42 -23.63 16.18 -6.94
C ASP A 42 -24.39 17.48 -6.69
N ALA A 43 -23.96 18.59 -7.30
CA ALA A 43 -24.66 19.87 -7.22
C ALA A 43 -26.04 19.84 -7.90
N GLY A 44 -26.31 18.82 -8.74
CA GLY A 44 -27.59 18.61 -9.40
C GLY A 44 -27.88 19.64 -10.48
N THR A 45 -29.17 19.77 -10.78
CA THR A 45 -29.65 20.72 -11.81
C THR A 45 -29.47 22.16 -11.38
N ARG A 46 -29.06 23.02 -12.30
CA ARG A 46 -28.94 24.46 -12.03
C ARG A 46 -30.27 25.05 -11.56
N ARG A 47 -30.25 25.87 -10.52
CA ARG A 47 -31.45 26.51 -9.93
C ARG A 47 -32.32 27.20 -10.95
N GLN A 48 -31.73 27.83 -11.99
CA GLN A 48 -32.47 28.50 -13.06
C GLN A 48 -33.31 27.53 -13.88
N ILE A 49 -32.79 26.33 -14.16
CA ILE A 49 -33.52 25.29 -14.92
C ILE A 49 -34.71 24.78 -14.10
N VAL A 50 -34.49 24.50 -12.80
CA VAL A 50 -35.56 24.11 -11.88
C VAL A 50 -36.65 25.21 -11.80
N ALA A 51 -36.22 26.47 -11.66
CA ALA A 51 -37.18 27.60 -11.61
C ALA A 51 -37.96 27.74 -12.91
N THR A 52 -37.32 27.56 -14.08
CA THR A 52 -38.00 27.61 -15.39
C THR A 52 -39.02 26.47 -15.51
N ALA A 53 -38.68 25.27 -15.15
CA ALA A 53 -39.60 24.12 -15.17
C ALA A 53 -40.76 24.32 -14.21
N GLN A 54 -40.52 24.89 -13.03
CA GLN A 54 -41.55 25.24 -12.06
C GLN A 54 -42.52 26.28 -12.62
N GLN A 55 -42.03 27.31 -13.29
CA GLN A 55 -42.90 28.34 -13.91
C GLN A 55 -43.75 27.75 -15.05
N LEU A 56 -43.20 26.85 -15.84
CA LEU A 56 -43.95 26.15 -16.88
C LEU A 56 -45.06 25.29 -16.26
N TRP A 57 -44.76 24.52 -15.20
CA TRP A 57 -45.78 23.79 -14.46
C TRP A 57 -46.85 24.69 -13.86
N ASN A 58 -46.50 25.82 -13.24
CA ASN A 58 -47.44 26.77 -12.71
C ASN A 58 -48.37 27.34 -13.80
N LYS A 59 -47.84 27.61 -14.99
CA LYS A 59 -48.61 28.05 -16.15
C LYS A 59 -49.64 26.97 -16.55
N THR A 60 -49.19 25.74 -16.80
CA THR A 60 -50.09 24.63 -17.21
C THR A 60 -51.12 24.29 -16.14
N LYS A 61 -50.79 24.44 -14.84
CA LYS A 61 -51.73 24.31 -13.75
C LYS A 61 -52.85 25.39 -13.79
N SER A 62 -52.50 26.62 -14.15
CA SER A 62 -53.49 27.71 -14.34
C SER A 62 -54.37 27.44 -15.56
N ASP A 63 -53.79 26.97 -16.66
CA ASP A 63 -54.54 26.61 -17.87
C ASP A 63 -55.50 25.45 -17.60
N LEU A 64 -55.07 24.41 -16.82
CA LEU A 64 -55.92 23.32 -16.38
C LEU A 64 -57.10 23.82 -15.52
N SER A 65 -56.86 24.74 -14.59
CA SER A 65 -57.91 25.33 -13.74
C SER A 65 -58.96 26.03 -14.57
N LEU A 66 -58.55 26.79 -15.58
CA LEU A 66 -59.46 27.46 -16.51
C LEU A 66 -60.25 26.45 -17.35
N ALA A 67 -59.58 25.44 -17.92
CA ALA A 67 -60.21 24.38 -18.71
C ALA A 67 -61.23 23.59 -17.88
N LYS A 68 -60.88 23.27 -16.62
CA LYS A 68 -61.79 22.60 -15.68
C LYS A 68 -63.01 23.42 -15.39
N THR A 69 -62.81 24.67 -15.03
CA THR A 69 -63.98 25.58 -14.74
C THR A 69 -64.86 25.72 -15.96
N THR A 70 -64.35 25.81 -17.16
CA THR A 70 -65.07 25.85 -18.41
C THR A 70 -65.87 24.57 -18.64
N TYR A 71 -65.21 23.42 -18.46
CA TYR A 71 -65.79 22.09 -18.62
C TYR A 71 -66.94 21.89 -17.63
N ASP A 72 -66.74 22.20 -16.35
CA ASP A 72 -67.82 22.09 -15.30
C ASP A 72 -69.05 22.95 -15.63
N ARG A 73 -68.82 24.16 -16.12
CA ARG A 73 -69.89 25.07 -16.55
C ARG A 73 -70.64 24.48 -17.77
N ILE A 74 -69.93 24.01 -18.79
CA ILE A 74 -70.52 23.43 -19.97
C ILE A 74 -71.28 22.14 -19.63
N LEU A 75 -70.75 21.32 -18.74
CA LEU A 75 -71.36 20.09 -18.27
C LEU A 75 -72.73 20.36 -17.60
N THR A 76 -72.86 21.45 -16.80
CA THR A 76 -74.13 21.87 -16.20
C THR A 76 -75.09 22.30 -17.25
N LEU A 77 -74.72 23.16 -18.22
CA LEU A 77 -75.62 23.61 -19.32
C LEU A 77 -76.05 22.47 -20.22
N TYR A 78 -75.20 21.41 -20.41
CA TYR A 78 -75.57 20.21 -21.14
C TYR A 78 -76.63 19.39 -20.41
N LYS A 79 -76.55 19.27 -19.07
CA LYS A 79 -77.57 18.61 -18.24
C LYS A 79 -78.92 19.33 -18.31
N ASP A 80 -78.84 20.65 -18.41
CA ASP A 80 -80.06 21.49 -18.56
C ASP A 80 -80.58 21.56 -20.00
N SER A 81 -80.01 20.73 -20.93
CA SER A 81 -80.38 20.65 -22.33
C SER A 81 -80.21 21.97 -23.14
N VAL A 82 -79.33 22.86 -22.68
CA VAL A 82 -79.11 24.20 -23.29
C VAL A 82 -78.08 24.14 -24.43
N ILE A 83 -77.21 23.16 -24.45
CA ILE A 83 -76.13 23.00 -25.44
C ILE A 83 -76.08 21.64 -26.10
N THR A 84 -75.39 21.53 -27.27
CA THR A 84 -75.26 20.31 -28.05
C THR A 84 -74.18 19.36 -27.44
N SER A 85 -74.37 18.09 -27.72
CA SER A 85 -73.38 17.06 -27.33
C SER A 85 -71.97 17.33 -27.93
N GLN A 86 -71.96 17.81 -29.19
CA GLN A 86 -70.65 18.17 -29.86
C GLN A 86 -69.90 19.23 -29.04
N ARG A 87 -70.58 20.25 -28.54
CA ARG A 87 -69.91 21.30 -27.75
C ARG A 87 -69.38 20.80 -26.39
N LYS A 88 -70.16 19.90 -25.76
CA LYS A 88 -69.68 19.22 -24.55
C LYS A 88 -68.40 18.39 -24.87
N ASP A 89 -68.40 17.60 -25.95
CA ASP A 89 -67.29 16.74 -26.32
C ASP A 89 -66.00 17.55 -26.70
N GLU A 90 -66.19 18.70 -27.39
CA GLU A 90 -65.04 19.62 -27.67
C GLU A 90 -64.40 20.14 -26.38
N VAL A 91 -65.19 20.62 -25.41
CA VAL A 91 -64.66 21.15 -24.16
C VAL A 91 -64.11 20.05 -23.26
N GLU A 92 -64.69 18.87 -23.29
CA GLU A 92 -64.16 17.69 -22.59
C GLU A 92 -62.79 17.29 -23.16
N ALA A 93 -62.63 17.34 -24.50
CA ALA A 93 -61.32 17.09 -25.16
C ALA A 93 -60.30 18.17 -24.75
N MET A 94 -60.67 19.45 -24.68
CA MET A 94 -59.78 20.52 -24.22
C MET A 94 -59.36 20.34 -22.75
N TYR A 95 -60.29 19.94 -21.87
CA TYR A 95 -59.99 19.66 -20.47
C TYR A 95 -59.01 18.47 -20.35
N LYS A 96 -59.25 17.36 -21.07
CA LYS A 96 -58.36 16.22 -21.08
C LYS A 96 -56.95 16.58 -21.60
N ALA A 97 -56.87 17.41 -22.63
CA ALA A 97 -55.60 17.94 -23.15
C ALA A 97 -54.87 18.79 -22.10
N ALA A 98 -55.58 19.64 -21.35
CA ALA A 98 -54.99 20.44 -20.30
C ALA A 98 -54.49 19.59 -19.11
N VAL A 99 -55.20 18.50 -18.76
CA VAL A 99 -54.75 17.52 -17.76
C VAL A 99 -53.44 16.86 -18.20
N ALA A 100 -53.35 16.43 -19.46
CA ALA A 100 -52.15 15.80 -19.98
C ALA A 100 -50.95 16.77 -20.03
N ALA A 101 -51.22 18.04 -20.43
CA ALA A 101 -50.19 19.07 -20.48
C ALA A 101 -49.63 19.43 -19.08
N GLU A 102 -50.53 19.56 -18.08
CA GLU A 102 -50.12 19.81 -16.70
C GLU A 102 -49.25 18.67 -16.16
N ARG A 103 -49.71 17.43 -16.37
CA ARG A 103 -48.95 16.25 -15.92
C ARG A 103 -47.58 16.19 -16.57
N ALA A 104 -47.47 16.42 -17.89
CA ALA A 104 -46.20 16.44 -18.58
C ALA A 104 -45.25 17.52 -18.03
N ALA A 105 -45.78 18.74 -17.74
CA ALA A 105 -44.99 19.81 -17.15
C ALA A 105 -44.58 19.51 -15.71
N TYR A 106 -45.41 18.80 -14.95
CA TYR A 106 -45.09 18.33 -13.59
C TYR A 106 -43.94 17.32 -13.61
N GLU A 107 -44.00 16.31 -14.47
CA GLU A 107 -42.94 15.31 -14.61
C GLU A 107 -41.62 15.97 -15.05
N GLN A 108 -41.67 16.95 -15.94
CA GLN A 108 -40.50 17.73 -16.33
C GLN A 108 -39.91 18.54 -15.16
N TYR A 109 -40.77 19.13 -14.30
CA TYR A 109 -40.32 19.78 -13.08
C TYR A 109 -39.68 18.80 -12.11
N GLN A 110 -40.29 17.62 -11.89
CA GLN A 110 -39.72 16.56 -11.03
C GLN A 110 -38.35 16.13 -11.52
N MET A 111 -38.19 15.82 -12.82
CA MET A 111 -36.89 15.50 -13.39
C MET A 111 -35.82 16.58 -13.17
N ALA A 112 -36.25 17.86 -13.24
CA ALA A 112 -35.33 18.97 -12.96
C ALA A 112 -34.96 19.07 -11.48
N VAL A 113 -35.87 18.74 -10.56
CA VAL A 113 -35.61 18.73 -9.10
C VAL A 113 -34.73 17.54 -8.70
N ASP A 114 -35.02 16.34 -9.20
CA ASP A 114 -34.31 15.13 -8.88
C ASP A 114 -32.85 15.16 -9.40
N GLY A 115 -32.63 15.86 -10.52
CA GLY A 115 -31.30 16.06 -11.11
C GLY A 115 -30.67 14.81 -11.66
N ALA A 116 -29.38 14.61 -11.40
CA ALA A 116 -28.64 13.45 -11.86
C ALA A 116 -29.10 12.18 -11.14
N GLN A 117 -29.17 11.07 -11.88
CA GLN A 117 -29.58 9.77 -11.34
C GLN A 117 -28.53 9.24 -10.34
N SER A 118 -28.96 8.32 -9.48
CA SER A 118 -28.08 7.68 -8.47
C SER A 118 -26.89 7.01 -9.10
N GLU A 119 -27.10 6.41 -10.28
CA GLU A 119 -26.10 5.72 -11.09
C GLU A 119 -25.03 6.67 -11.63
N ASP A 120 -25.44 7.85 -12.10
CA ASP A 120 -24.51 8.90 -12.56
C ASP A 120 -23.63 9.39 -11.40
N LYS A 121 -24.26 9.61 -10.22
CA LYS A 121 -23.53 10.01 -9.00
C LYS A 121 -22.56 8.93 -8.57
N ALA A 122 -22.97 7.64 -8.59
CA ALA A 122 -22.12 6.51 -8.26
C ALA A 122 -20.94 6.39 -9.25
N SER A 123 -21.21 6.51 -10.55
CA SER A 123 -20.20 6.49 -11.59
C SER A 123 -19.18 7.62 -11.44
N ALA A 124 -19.64 8.85 -11.14
CA ALA A 124 -18.75 9.98 -10.91
C ALA A 124 -17.86 9.80 -9.67
N ARG A 125 -18.39 9.20 -8.59
CA ARG A 125 -17.59 8.85 -7.40
C ARG A 125 -16.55 7.80 -7.73
N SER A 126 -16.94 6.73 -8.42
CA SER A 126 -15.99 5.68 -8.84
C SER A 126 -14.87 6.25 -9.73
N LEU A 127 -15.15 7.25 -10.55
CA LEU A 127 -14.12 7.94 -11.35
C LEU A 127 -13.13 8.71 -10.47
N VAL A 128 -13.60 9.36 -9.39
CA VAL A 128 -12.73 10.02 -8.40
C VAL A 128 -11.85 8.98 -7.70
N ASP A 129 -12.44 7.87 -7.26
CA ASP A 129 -11.70 6.81 -6.57
C ASP A 129 -10.63 6.18 -7.47
N ALA A 130 -10.95 5.94 -8.75
CA ALA A 130 -9.99 5.45 -9.72
C ALA A 130 -8.84 6.44 -9.96
N ALA A 131 -9.15 7.74 -10.11
CA ALA A 131 -8.14 8.78 -10.26
C ALA A 131 -7.25 8.90 -9.01
N ARG A 132 -7.83 8.78 -7.81
CA ARG A 132 -7.08 8.78 -6.55
C ARG A 132 -6.13 7.58 -6.47
N SER A 133 -6.60 6.38 -6.80
CA SER A 133 -5.77 5.17 -6.80
C SER A 133 -4.54 5.31 -7.70
N THR A 134 -4.66 5.99 -8.84
CA THR A 134 -3.50 6.25 -9.72
C THR A 134 -2.53 7.28 -9.13
N VAL A 135 -3.01 8.25 -8.34
CA VAL A 135 -2.15 9.18 -7.60
C VAL A 135 -1.43 8.44 -6.46
N ASP A 136 -2.15 7.57 -5.75
CA ASP A 136 -1.59 6.77 -4.64
C ASP A 136 -0.48 5.84 -5.14
N GLU A 137 -0.63 5.23 -6.32
CA GLU A 137 0.40 4.42 -6.98
C GLU A 137 1.71 5.21 -7.16
N VAL A 138 1.62 6.41 -7.74
CA VAL A 138 2.82 7.23 -7.96
C VAL A 138 3.35 7.82 -6.65
N THR A 139 2.48 8.06 -5.67
CA THR A 139 2.90 8.48 -4.32
C THR A 139 3.75 7.41 -3.66
N SER A 140 3.38 6.13 -3.81
CA SER A 140 4.20 5.00 -3.30
C SER A 140 5.60 5.01 -3.92
N LEU A 141 5.71 5.25 -5.24
CA LEU A 141 7.02 5.36 -5.89
C LEU A 141 7.86 6.56 -5.38
N LEU A 142 7.21 7.66 -4.98
CA LEU A 142 7.90 8.80 -4.35
C LEU A 142 8.35 8.50 -2.92
N VAL A 143 7.59 7.69 -2.19
CA VAL A 143 7.98 7.20 -0.87
C VAL A 143 9.20 6.29 -1.00
N ASP A 144 9.18 5.35 -1.95
CA ASP A 144 10.29 4.44 -2.23
C ASP A 144 11.56 5.18 -2.69
N ALA A 145 11.39 6.36 -3.30
CA ALA A 145 12.52 7.24 -3.65
C ALA A 145 13.21 7.85 -2.41
N ARG A 146 12.62 7.74 -1.22
CA ARG A 146 13.21 8.14 0.06
C ARG A 146 13.49 6.89 0.90
N LEU A 147 14.70 6.40 0.80
CA LEU A 147 15.11 5.22 1.57
C LEU A 147 15.38 5.61 3.03
N THR A 148 14.73 4.90 3.96
CA THR A 148 14.92 5.07 5.40
C THR A 148 15.54 3.82 6.00
N ALA A 149 16.24 3.97 7.14
CA ALA A 149 16.80 2.85 7.87
C ALA A 149 15.68 1.96 8.43
N PRO A 150 15.65 0.65 8.13
CA PRO A 150 14.66 -0.26 8.68
C PRO A 150 14.86 -0.55 10.17
N GLU A 151 16.13 -0.51 10.62
CA GLU A 151 16.55 -0.78 11.99
C GLU A 151 17.76 0.07 12.36
N ASP A 152 18.10 0.09 13.67
CA ASP A 152 19.31 0.73 14.18
C ASP A 152 20.54 -0.05 13.72
N GLY A 153 21.54 0.65 13.18
CA GLY A 153 22.73 -0.03 12.69
C GLY A 153 23.83 0.90 12.22
N GLN A 154 24.86 0.32 11.64
CA GLN A 154 25.98 1.04 11.05
C GLN A 154 26.02 0.80 9.53
N ILE A 155 26.20 1.87 8.75
CA ILE A 155 26.34 1.77 7.29
C ILE A 155 27.71 1.15 6.98
N ALA A 156 27.71 -0.04 6.37
CA ALA A 156 28.93 -0.74 6.00
C ALA A 156 29.46 -0.26 4.66
N THR A 157 28.62 -0.32 3.62
CA THR A 157 29.05 0.00 2.24
C THR A 157 27.93 0.74 1.52
N ILE A 158 28.30 1.70 0.68
CA ILE A 158 27.38 2.44 -0.21
C ILE A 158 27.82 2.13 -1.65
N PHE A 159 26.92 1.50 -2.43
CA PHE A 159 27.25 1.03 -3.78
C PHE A 159 27.24 2.14 -4.82
N PRO A 160 26.16 2.96 -4.96
CA PRO A 160 26.11 3.99 -6.00
C PRO A 160 26.84 5.27 -5.56
N LYS A 161 27.44 5.92 -6.54
CA LYS A 161 28.01 7.26 -6.35
C LYS A 161 26.97 8.34 -6.49
N ARG A 162 27.20 9.53 -5.94
CA ARG A 162 26.34 10.69 -6.11
C ARG A 162 26.18 11.02 -7.59
N GLY A 163 24.91 11.16 -8.04
CA GLY A 163 24.57 11.45 -9.42
C GLY A 163 24.55 10.23 -10.34
N GLU A 164 24.78 9.04 -9.81
CA GLU A 164 24.65 7.80 -10.55
C GLU A 164 23.19 7.41 -10.75
N LEU A 165 22.88 6.87 -11.92
CA LEU A 165 21.54 6.37 -12.23
C LEU A 165 21.34 5.01 -11.58
N VAL A 166 20.30 4.90 -10.75
CA VAL A 166 19.96 3.68 -10.03
C VAL A 166 18.67 3.11 -10.61
N ALA A 167 18.71 1.83 -11.02
CA ALA A 167 17.54 1.13 -11.50
C ALA A 167 16.72 0.53 -10.31
N PRO A 168 15.41 0.31 -10.45
CA PRO A 168 14.63 -0.42 -9.46
C PRO A 168 15.23 -1.79 -9.15
N GLY A 169 15.33 -2.13 -7.86
CA GLY A 169 15.91 -3.38 -7.39
C GLY A 169 17.44 -3.36 -7.25
N THR A 170 18.13 -2.27 -7.56
CA THR A 170 19.57 -2.14 -7.32
C THR A 170 19.83 -1.91 -5.83
N PRO A 171 20.75 -2.68 -5.20
CA PRO A 171 21.14 -2.44 -3.82
C PRO A 171 21.82 -1.07 -3.68
N ILE A 172 21.40 -0.28 -2.70
CA ILE A 172 21.93 1.05 -2.46
C ILE A 172 23.04 1.03 -1.42
N MET A 173 22.83 0.32 -0.33
CA MET A 173 23.81 0.21 0.76
C MET A 173 23.56 -1.04 1.59
N ASN A 174 24.60 -1.45 2.31
CA ASN A 174 24.51 -2.45 3.36
C ASN A 174 24.44 -1.76 4.71
N LEU A 175 23.39 -2.10 5.47
CA LEU A 175 23.23 -1.72 6.88
C LEU A 175 23.53 -2.95 7.73
N VAL A 176 24.44 -2.79 8.69
CA VAL A 176 24.83 -3.85 9.63
C VAL A 176 24.13 -3.58 10.96
N VAL A 177 23.29 -4.51 11.38
CA VAL A 177 22.55 -4.45 12.65
C VAL A 177 23.43 -5.00 13.75
N MET A 178 24.11 -4.10 14.45
CA MET A 178 25.12 -4.48 15.47
C MET A 178 24.55 -5.17 16.70
N SER A 179 23.23 -5.11 16.90
CA SER A 179 22.54 -5.80 18.00
C SER A 179 22.30 -7.29 17.72
N ASP A 180 22.39 -7.72 16.45
CA ASP A 180 22.12 -9.09 16.03
C ASP A 180 23.37 -9.84 15.56
N VAL A 181 24.55 -9.47 16.06
CA VAL A 181 25.79 -10.16 15.72
C VAL A 181 25.80 -11.55 16.34
N HIS A 182 26.04 -12.55 15.54
CA HIS A 182 26.11 -13.95 15.95
C HIS A 182 27.32 -14.65 15.35
N VAL A 183 27.74 -15.74 15.96
CA VAL A 183 28.79 -16.59 15.42
C VAL A 183 28.17 -17.77 14.65
N VAL A 184 28.71 -18.03 13.45
CA VAL A 184 28.35 -19.20 12.65
C VAL A 184 29.47 -20.21 12.77
N LEU A 185 29.19 -21.40 13.33
CA LEU A 185 30.12 -22.47 13.53
C LEU A 185 29.77 -23.62 12.58
N ASN A 186 30.77 -24.14 11.86
CA ASN A 186 30.63 -25.35 11.07
C ASN A 186 31.27 -26.51 11.84
N ILE A 187 30.45 -27.24 12.56
CA ILE A 187 30.91 -28.31 13.49
C ILE A 187 30.81 -29.67 12.80
N ARG A 188 31.90 -30.45 12.88
CA ARG A 188 31.91 -31.83 12.37
C ARG A 188 30.96 -32.71 13.19
N GLU A 189 30.39 -33.72 12.56
CA GLU A 189 29.44 -34.67 13.13
C GLU A 189 29.92 -35.33 14.43
N ASP A 190 31.21 -35.68 14.50
CA ASP A 190 31.82 -36.31 15.68
C ASP A 190 31.87 -35.38 16.90
N LEU A 191 31.82 -34.06 16.71
CA LEU A 191 31.84 -33.07 17.78
C LEU A 191 30.41 -32.59 18.20
N MET A 192 29.38 -32.91 17.41
CA MET A 192 28.02 -32.54 17.66
C MET A 192 27.45 -32.88 19.07
N PRO A 193 27.87 -33.99 19.73
CA PRO A 193 27.38 -34.26 21.08
C PRO A 193 27.64 -33.15 22.10
N ASN A 194 28.66 -32.32 21.86
CA ASN A 194 29.04 -31.20 22.71
C ASN A 194 28.20 -29.93 22.44
N PHE A 195 27.46 -29.89 21.34
CA PHE A 195 26.69 -28.73 20.90
C PHE A 195 25.18 -29.08 20.84
N ARG A 196 24.38 -28.53 21.74
CA ARG A 196 22.94 -28.75 21.82
C ARG A 196 22.21 -27.42 21.77
N MET A 197 20.98 -27.42 21.29
CA MET A 197 20.11 -26.24 21.37
C MET A 197 20.02 -25.74 22.81
N GLY A 198 20.22 -24.40 22.98
CA GLY A 198 20.30 -23.77 24.31
C GLY A 198 21.58 -24.07 25.08
N GLY A 199 22.49 -24.85 24.51
CA GLY A 199 23.81 -25.11 25.11
C GLY A 199 24.68 -23.86 25.08
N LYS A 200 25.53 -23.73 26.09
CA LYS A 200 26.47 -22.60 26.20
C LYS A 200 27.89 -23.07 26.01
N PHE A 201 28.70 -22.27 25.39
CA PHE A 201 30.14 -22.50 25.26
C PHE A 201 30.90 -21.18 25.42
N VAL A 202 32.18 -21.31 25.72
CA VAL A 202 33.06 -20.16 25.91
C VAL A 202 34.03 -20.08 24.74
N ALA A 203 34.26 -18.86 24.26
CA ALA A 203 35.19 -18.65 23.15
C ALA A 203 35.94 -17.33 23.31
N ASP A 204 37.14 -17.30 22.72
CA ASP A 204 38.00 -16.11 22.68
C ASP A 204 37.74 -15.33 21.41
N VAL A 205 37.72 -13.99 21.51
CA VAL A 205 37.62 -13.07 20.38
C VAL A 205 38.90 -12.22 20.32
N PRO A 206 39.93 -12.69 19.59
CA PRO A 206 41.25 -12.05 19.59
C PRO A 206 41.22 -10.60 19.11
N ALA A 207 40.35 -10.28 18.14
CA ALA A 207 40.26 -8.95 17.52
C ALA A 207 39.95 -7.83 18.53
N ILE A 208 39.28 -8.15 19.63
CA ILE A 208 38.95 -7.20 20.71
C ILE A 208 39.69 -7.55 22.01
N ALA A 209 40.66 -8.48 21.96
CA ALA A 209 41.41 -8.98 23.11
C ALA A 209 40.54 -9.49 24.28
N LYS A 210 39.29 -9.89 24.00
CA LYS A 210 38.41 -10.51 25.00
C LYS A 210 38.56 -12.03 24.97
N LYS A 211 38.69 -12.58 26.19
CA LYS A 211 38.72 -14.01 26.45
C LYS A 211 37.46 -14.42 27.19
N ASP A 212 37.15 -15.71 27.10
CA ASP A 212 36.06 -16.33 27.84
C ASP A 212 34.67 -15.67 27.60
N VAL A 213 34.38 -15.26 26.37
CA VAL A 213 33.05 -14.78 25.99
C VAL A 213 32.09 -15.97 25.91
N GLU A 214 31.00 -15.89 26.70
CA GLU A 214 29.98 -16.94 26.69
C GLU A 214 29.01 -16.72 25.54
N PHE A 215 28.81 -17.76 24.72
CA PHE A 215 27.85 -17.83 23.62
C PHE A 215 26.79 -18.89 23.90
N GLU A 216 25.52 -18.64 23.52
CA GLU A 216 24.42 -19.55 23.62
C GLU A 216 23.93 -19.95 22.22
N ILE A 217 23.78 -21.26 22.00
CA ILE A 217 23.32 -21.84 20.73
C ILE A 217 21.81 -21.66 20.60
N TYR A 218 21.39 -20.98 19.53
CA TYR A 218 19.97 -20.77 19.25
C TYR A 218 19.49 -21.45 17.96
N TYR A 219 20.42 -21.92 17.11
CA TYR A 219 20.08 -22.62 15.89
C TYR A 219 21.12 -23.70 15.58
N ILE A 220 20.64 -24.85 15.13
CA ILE A 220 21.44 -25.94 14.57
C ILE A 220 20.78 -26.36 13.28
N SER A 221 21.56 -26.36 12.16
CA SER A 221 21.04 -26.76 10.87
C SER A 221 20.56 -28.22 10.90
N PRO A 222 19.34 -28.53 10.43
CA PRO A 222 18.85 -29.92 10.35
C PRO A 222 19.51 -30.73 9.25
N LEU A 223 20.23 -30.08 8.34
CA LEU A 223 20.94 -30.72 7.21
C LEU A 223 22.45 -30.51 7.36
N GLY A 224 23.17 -31.59 7.30
CA GLY A 224 24.65 -31.55 7.19
C GLY A 224 25.06 -31.09 5.79
N SER A 225 26.10 -30.27 5.72
CA SER A 225 26.76 -29.88 4.48
C SER A 225 28.13 -30.54 4.39
N PHE A 226 28.59 -30.82 3.15
CA PHE A 226 29.97 -31.25 2.96
C PHE A 226 30.88 -30.03 3.05
N ALA A 227 31.86 -30.09 3.94
CA ALA A 227 32.92 -29.09 3.94
C ALA A 227 33.64 -29.09 2.58
N THR A 228 33.65 -27.95 1.90
CA THR A 228 34.25 -27.76 0.56
C THR A 228 35.80 -27.80 0.58
N TRP A 229 36.41 -28.52 1.50
CA TRP A 229 37.83 -28.71 1.53
C TRP A 229 38.18 -30.03 0.83
N LYS A 230 39.03 -29.93 -0.17
CA LYS A 230 39.54 -31.08 -0.89
C LYS A 230 40.09 -32.11 0.11
N SER A 231 39.40 -33.23 0.23
CA SER A 231 39.85 -34.40 0.96
C SER A 231 41.17 -34.86 0.31
N THR A 232 42.27 -34.69 1.00
CA THR A 232 43.51 -35.43 0.72
C THR A 232 43.25 -36.86 1.18
N LYS A 233 43.09 -37.77 0.22
CA LYS A 233 42.86 -39.19 0.46
C LYS A 233 43.93 -39.73 1.41
N GLN A 234 43.61 -39.89 2.67
CA GLN A 234 44.23 -40.86 3.55
C GLN A 234 43.21 -41.98 3.77
N THR A 235 43.65 -43.19 3.44
CA THR A 235 42.90 -44.43 3.48
C THR A 235 42.27 -44.64 4.87
N GLY A 236 40.93 -44.71 4.93
CA GLY A 236 40.21 -45.23 6.11
C GLY A 236 39.33 -44.23 6.89
N SER A 237 39.18 -43.00 6.45
CA SER A 237 38.30 -41.99 7.12
C SER A 237 36.99 -41.79 6.33
N TYR A 238 35.86 -41.95 6.98
CA TYR A 238 34.55 -41.54 6.42
C TYR A 238 34.56 -40.05 6.18
N ASP A 239 33.91 -39.58 5.08
CA ASP A 239 33.65 -38.15 4.86
C ASP A 239 32.65 -37.68 5.92
N LEU A 240 33.16 -37.07 6.99
CA LEU A 240 32.35 -36.54 8.07
C LEU A 240 31.64 -35.28 7.57
N GLN A 241 30.33 -35.25 7.76
CA GLN A 241 29.53 -34.07 7.47
C GLN A 241 29.75 -32.98 8.52
N THR A 242 29.54 -31.73 8.13
CA THR A 242 29.54 -30.58 9.04
C THR A 242 28.16 -30.02 9.17
N PHE A 243 27.78 -29.61 10.38
CA PHE A 243 26.51 -28.98 10.68
C PHE A 243 26.77 -27.51 11.04
N GLU A 244 25.98 -26.65 10.46
CA GLU A 244 26.01 -25.22 10.77
C GLU A 244 25.26 -24.95 12.06
N ILE A 245 25.91 -24.21 12.97
CA ILE A 245 25.37 -23.84 14.28
C ILE A 245 25.48 -22.35 14.42
N HIS A 246 24.39 -21.67 14.83
CA HIS A 246 24.43 -20.26 15.18
C HIS A 246 24.35 -20.07 16.69
N ALA A 247 25.19 -19.20 17.22
CA ALA A 247 25.21 -18.86 18.62
C ALA A 247 25.35 -17.34 18.81
N ARG A 248 24.66 -16.83 19.82
CA ARG A 248 24.71 -15.42 20.21
C ARG A 248 25.47 -15.23 21.50
N PRO A 249 26.16 -14.11 21.69
CA PRO A 249 26.77 -13.80 22.99
C PRO A 249 25.67 -13.62 24.04
N THR A 250 25.83 -14.22 25.22
CA THR A 250 24.85 -14.11 26.32
C THR A 250 24.77 -12.70 26.91
N GLN A 251 25.81 -11.90 26.72
CA GLN A 251 25.90 -10.52 27.14
C GLN A 251 26.39 -9.64 25.98
N SER A 252 25.98 -8.39 25.96
CA SER A 252 26.47 -7.41 24.97
C SER A 252 28.00 -7.27 25.12
N VAL A 253 28.69 -7.49 24.01
CA VAL A 253 30.16 -7.39 23.94
C VAL A 253 30.53 -6.20 23.08
N ASP A 254 30.98 -5.12 23.74
CA ASP A 254 31.40 -3.92 23.05
C ASP A 254 32.58 -4.20 22.09
N GLY A 255 32.45 -3.67 20.87
CA GLY A 255 33.47 -3.79 19.84
C GLY A 255 33.37 -5.06 18.99
N LEU A 256 32.40 -5.95 19.25
CA LEU A 256 32.15 -7.11 18.43
C LEU A 256 31.59 -6.67 17.07
N ARG A 257 32.18 -7.20 15.98
CA ARG A 257 31.78 -6.86 14.61
C ARG A 257 31.69 -8.12 13.73
N PRO A 258 30.77 -8.16 12.76
CA PRO A 258 30.79 -9.20 11.73
C PRO A 258 32.14 -9.25 11.03
N GLY A 259 32.57 -10.48 10.64
CA GLY A 259 33.88 -10.72 10.05
C GLY A 259 35.04 -10.93 11.06
N MET A 260 34.79 -10.80 12.38
CA MET A 260 35.78 -11.15 13.38
C MET A 260 35.83 -12.65 13.61
N SER A 261 37.06 -13.18 13.82
CA SER A 261 37.28 -14.59 14.13
C SER A 261 36.98 -14.87 15.60
N VAL A 262 36.33 -16.00 15.85
CA VAL A 262 36.06 -16.53 17.18
C VAL A 262 36.77 -17.86 17.35
N LEU A 263 37.52 -17.99 18.44
CA LEU A 263 38.28 -19.19 18.77
C LEU A 263 37.53 -20.00 19.84
N VAL A 264 36.97 -21.13 19.44
CA VAL A 264 36.32 -22.05 20.36
C VAL A 264 37.33 -23.09 20.85
N GLN A 265 37.52 -23.16 22.17
CA GLN A 265 38.37 -24.17 22.78
C GLN A 265 37.54 -25.43 23.08
N LEU A 266 37.82 -26.50 22.35
CA LEU A 266 37.17 -27.79 22.58
C LEU A 266 38.12 -28.66 23.39
N THR A 267 37.78 -29.02 24.61
CA THR A 267 38.50 -30.00 25.41
C THR A 267 38.08 -31.39 24.95
N MET A 268 38.86 -31.97 24.06
CA MET A 268 38.82 -33.43 23.84
C MET A 268 39.89 -34.06 24.74
N ASP A 269 39.64 -35.26 25.25
CA ASP A 269 40.60 -35.99 26.10
C ASP A 269 42.02 -35.80 25.61
N SER A 270 42.78 -34.93 26.31
CA SER A 270 44.20 -34.60 26.13
C SER A 270 44.68 -33.79 24.90
N VAL A 271 43.81 -33.26 24.01
CA VAL A 271 44.24 -32.39 22.90
C VAL A 271 43.36 -31.12 22.85
N ILE A 272 43.98 -29.94 23.00
CA ILE A 272 43.31 -28.65 22.78
C ILE A 272 43.33 -28.37 21.28
N THR A 273 42.20 -28.43 20.61
CA THR A 273 42.07 -28.04 19.21
C THR A 273 41.38 -26.71 19.13
N SER A 274 42.05 -25.69 18.63
CA SER A 274 41.50 -24.37 18.35
C SER A 274 40.87 -24.37 16.96
N VAL A 275 39.58 -24.06 16.82
CA VAL A 275 38.88 -23.96 15.56
C VAL A 275 38.53 -22.51 15.30
N TYR A 276 38.85 -22.02 14.10
CA TYR A 276 38.58 -20.63 13.69
C TYR A 276 37.20 -20.55 13.04
N TYR A 277 36.38 -19.60 13.49
CA TYR A 277 35.07 -19.32 12.95
C TYR A 277 34.87 -17.82 12.76
N GLU A 278 33.98 -17.45 11.89
CA GLU A 278 33.71 -16.05 11.52
C GLU A 278 32.39 -15.59 12.09
N LEU A 279 32.36 -14.33 12.58
CA LEU A 279 31.12 -13.69 13.01
C LEU A 279 30.32 -13.25 11.80
N SER A 280 29.02 -13.51 11.82
CA SER A 280 28.05 -13.11 10.81
C SER A 280 27.02 -12.14 11.38
N ASN A 281 26.29 -11.54 10.48
CA ASN A 281 25.17 -10.62 10.78
C ASN A 281 24.00 -10.91 9.84
#